data_bce450bd31c7eaaebbe6fa03651aec1a
#
_entry.id   bce450bd31c7eaaebbe6fa03651aec1a
#
_cell.length_a   1.000
_cell.length_b   1.000
_cell.length_c   1.000
_cell.angle_alpha   90.00
_cell.angle_beta   90.00
_cell.angle_gamma   90.00
#
_symmetry.space_group_name_H-M   'P 1'
#
loop_
_entity.id
_entity.type
_entity.pdbx_description
1 polymer ?
#
loop_
_entity_poly.entity_id
_entity_poly.type
_entity_poly.pdbx_seq_one_letter_code
_entity_poly.pdbx_strand_id
1 'polypeptide(L)'
;NAMDRIIKIRQLKRHHHFTLMLKDLSHVGEYAKLNNSGFRLLKKILPGAYTFILEGTKDIPNRLLNGNRKTIGVRVSSNAIVQSILEDLMEPIMSVSLIMKGYEFYHGNDVKTVLNNSIDLIIDSGHCPPEPTTVIDISANDILVLREGAGSLEFVN
;
A
#
# COMPACT_ATOMS: atom_id res chain seq x y z
N ASN A 1 0.84 -14.57 13.38
CA ASN A 1 1.80 -13.53 13.06
C ASN A 1 1.08 -12.21 12.70
N ALA A 2 1.80 -11.13 12.41
CA ALA A 2 1.19 -9.82 12.10
C ALA A 2 0.24 -9.87 10.90
N MET A 3 0.60 -10.60 9.85
CA MET A 3 -0.24 -10.79 8.66
C MET A 3 -1.60 -11.44 9.02
N ASP A 4 -1.59 -12.50 9.83
CA ASP A 4 -2.83 -13.19 10.23
C ASP A 4 -3.71 -12.28 11.09
N ARG A 5 -3.11 -11.44 11.95
CA ARG A 5 -3.85 -10.43 12.72
C ARG A 5 -4.54 -9.42 11.80
N ILE A 6 -3.82 -8.90 10.80
CA ILE A 6 -4.39 -7.96 9.82
C ILE A 6 -5.54 -8.61 9.05
N ILE A 7 -5.36 -9.85 8.57
CA ILE A 7 -6.41 -10.60 7.87
C ILE A 7 -7.66 -10.71 8.74
N LYS A 8 -7.50 -11.06 10.02
CA LYS A 8 -8.61 -11.20 10.98
C LYS A 8 -9.28 -9.85 11.28
N ILE A 9 -8.51 -8.81 11.60
CA ILE A 9 -9.02 -7.46 11.92
C ILE A 9 -9.83 -6.90 10.74
N ARG A 10 -9.27 -7.01 9.53
CA ARG A 10 -9.84 -6.46 8.31
C ARG A 10 -10.85 -7.40 7.63
N GLN A 11 -11.05 -8.63 8.13
CA GLN A 11 -11.86 -9.67 7.51
C GLN A 11 -11.54 -9.87 6.02
N LEU A 12 -10.23 -9.89 5.70
CA LEU A 12 -9.74 -9.96 4.33
C LEU A 12 -10.00 -11.33 3.72
N LYS A 13 -10.32 -11.34 2.42
CA LYS A 13 -10.37 -12.58 1.64
C LYS A 13 -8.94 -13.13 1.44
N ARG A 14 -8.84 -14.43 1.19
CA ARG A 14 -7.56 -15.16 1.03
C ARG A 14 -6.63 -14.60 -0.07
N HIS A 15 -7.20 -13.86 -1.02
CA HIS A 15 -6.50 -13.26 -2.17
C HIS A 15 -6.44 -11.72 -2.10
N HIS A 16 -6.43 -11.16 -0.89
CA HIS A 16 -6.27 -9.72 -0.75
C HIS A 16 -4.83 -9.30 -1.10
N HIS A 17 -4.70 -8.21 -1.85
CA HIS A 17 -3.39 -7.64 -2.16
C HIS A 17 -2.84 -6.88 -0.95
N PHE A 18 -1.76 -7.39 -0.37
CA PHE A 18 -0.96 -6.62 0.56
C PHE A 18 -0.12 -5.60 -0.19
N THR A 19 0.21 -4.51 0.49
CA THR A 19 1.02 -3.43 -0.05
C THR A 19 2.28 -3.28 0.77
N LEU A 20 3.43 -3.20 0.11
CA LEU A 20 4.68 -2.78 0.72
C LEU A 20 4.79 -1.27 0.61
N MET A 21 4.90 -0.60 1.74
CA MET A 21 5.29 0.79 1.81
C MET A 21 6.81 0.88 1.80
N LEU A 22 7.33 1.58 0.81
CA LEU A 22 8.76 1.76 0.58
C LEU A 22 9.15 3.21 0.81
N LYS A 23 10.40 3.44 1.19
CA LYS A 23 10.95 4.77 1.42
C LYS A 23 10.91 5.63 0.16
N ASP A 24 11.39 5.10 -0.95
CA ASP A 24 11.47 5.78 -2.23
C ASP A 24 11.44 4.81 -3.42
N LEU A 25 11.51 5.37 -4.62
CA LEU A 25 11.47 4.62 -5.88
C LEU A 25 12.70 3.69 -6.07
N SER A 26 13.86 4.00 -5.50
CA SER A 26 15.07 3.19 -5.67
C SER A 26 14.90 1.79 -5.07
N HIS A 27 14.13 1.66 -3.98
CA HIS A 27 13.83 0.40 -3.33
C HIS A 27 12.77 -0.45 -4.05
N VAL A 28 12.01 0.12 -4.99
CA VAL A 28 10.96 -0.63 -5.70
C VAL A 28 11.55 -1.83 -6.42
N GLY A 29 12.70 -1.65 -7.09
CA GLY A 29 13.37 -2.71 -7.87
C GLY A 29 13.86 -3.90 -7.04
N GLU A 30 14.01 -3.75 -5.74
CA GLU A 30 14.39 -4.85 -4.83
C GLU A 30 13.20 -5.81 -4.63
N TYR A 31 11.99 -5.28 -4.57
CA TYR A 31 10.78 -6.04 -4.20
C TYR A 31 9.86 -6.33 -5.38
N ALA A 32 9.93 -5.56 -6.45
CA ALA A 32 9.03 -5.70 -7.59
C ALA A 32 9.76 -5.58 -8.93
N LYS A 33 9.32 -6.37 -9.92
CA LYS A 33 9.81 -6.27 -11.28
C LYS A 33 9.22 -5.04 -11.95
N LEU A 34 10.07 -4.23 -12.53
CA LEU A 34 9.70 -2.96 -13.14
C LEU A 34 10.42 -2.80 -14.49
N ASN A 35 9.65 -2.66 -15.56
CA ASN A 35 10.19 -2.34 -16.87
C ASN A 35 10.46 -0.83 -17.01
N ASN A 36 11.12 -0.43 -18.10
CA ASN A 36 11.51 0.96 -18.33
C ASN A 36 10.32 1.93 -18.43
N SER A 37 9.17 1.49 -18.96
CA SER A 37 7.96 2.31 -19.03
C SER A 37 7.32 2.50 -17.66
N GLY A 38 7.19 1.43 -16.89
CA GLY A 38 6.74 1.48 -15.52
C GLY A 38 7.63 2.35 -14.64
N PHE A 39 8.97 2.21 -14.75
CA PHE A 39 9.89 3.06 -14.00
C PHE A 39 9.70 4.55 -14.32
N ARG A 40 9.55 4.91 -15.60
CA ARG A 40 9.30 6.31 -16.00
C ARG A 40 7.97 6.83 -15.45
N LEU A 41 6.93 6.00 -15.46
CA LEU A 41 5.64 6.34 -14.87
C LEU A 41 5.78 6.59 -13.36
N LEU A 42 6.35 5.65 -12.61
CA LEU A 42 6.52 5.77 -11.16
C LEU A 42 7.36 7.01 -10.81
N LYS A 43 8.44 7.27 -11.55
CA LYS A 43 9.31 8.45 -11.34
C LYS A 43 8.56 9.78 -11.51
N LYS A 44 7.53 9.81 -12.37
CA LYS A 44 6.74 11.03 -12.63
C LYS A 44 5.77 11.35 -11.50
N ILE A 45 5.24 10.32 -10.80
CA ILE A 45 4.09 10.49 -9.91
C ILE A 45 4.32 10.06 -8.46
N LEU A 46 5.47 9.44 -8.16
CA LEU A 46 5.87 9.11 -6.79
C LEU A 46 6.89 10.15 -6.24
N PRO A 47 6.86 10.43 -4.93
CA PRO A 47 5.92 9.92 -3.92
C PRO A 47 4.52 10.50 -4.06
N GLY A 48 3.48 9.72 -3.73
CA GLY A 48 2.10 10.19 -3.89
C GLY A 48 1.02 9.22 -3.39
N ALA A 49 -0.23 9.59 -3.65
CA ALA A 49 -1.41 8.84 -3.22
C ALA A 49 -1.74 7.66 -4.14
N TYR A 50 -0.73 6.86 -4.49
CA TYR A 50 -0.85 5.73 -5.42
C TYR A 50 -0.45 4.42 -4.77
N THR A 51 -1.07 3.34 -5.25
CA THR A 51 -0.65 1.96 -5.00
C THR A 51 -0.51 1.26 -6.35
N PHE A 52 0.69 0.77 -6.65
CA PHE A 52 0.97 0.03 -7.88
C PHE A 52 0.97 -1.45 -7.62
N ILE A 53 0.26 -2.22 -8.45
CA ILE A 53 0.33 -3.67 -8.46
C ILE A 53 1.41 -4.07 -9.46
N LEU A 54 2.42 -4.79 -8.99
CA LEU A 54 3.59 -5.21 -9.74
C LEU A 54 3.85 -6.71 -9.52
N GLU A 55 4.55 -7.35 -10.43
CA GLU A 55 5.07 -8.70 -10.20
C GLU A 55 6.18 -8.63 -9.14
N GLY A 56 6.04 -9.43 -8.07
CA GLY A 56 7.03 -9.48 -6.99
C GLY A 56 8.32 -10.17 -7.42
N THR A 57 9.44 -9.78 -6.81
CA THR A 57 10.71 -10.50 -6.93
C THR A 57 10.69 -11.78 -6.08
N LYS A 58 11.73 -12.60 -6.23
CA LYS A 58 11.92 -13.82 -5.40
C LYS A 58 12.20 -13.51 -3.92
N ASP A 59 12.58 -12.28 -3.61
CA ASP A 59 12.92 -11.85 -2.25
C ASP A 59 11.68 -11.59 -1.40
N ILE A 60 10.48 -11.49 -2.05
CA ILE A 60 9.21 -11.41 -1.34
C ILE A 60 8.73 -12.80 -0.93
N PRO A 61 8.40 -12.99 0.37
CA PRO A 61 7.78 -14.23 0.82
C PRO A 61 6.51 -14.56 0.04
N ASN A 62 6.39 -15.79 -0.47
CA ASN A 62 5.25 -16.23 -1.30
C ASN A 62 3.88 -15.94 -0.66
N ARG A 63 3.79 -15.93 0.69
CA ARG A 63 2.55 -15.63 1.43
C ARG A 63 2.05 -14.19 1.25
N LEU A 64 2.92 -13.26 0.83
CA LEU A 64 2.58 -11.87 0.54
C LEU A 64 2.18 -11.64 -0.92
N LEU A 65 2.53 -12.58 -1.79
CA LEU A 65 2.25 -12.50 -3.20
C LEU A 65 0.82 -12.97 -3.51
N ASN A 66 0.17 -12.29 -4.43
CA ASN A 66 -1.20 -12.58 -4.82
C ASN A 66 -1.29 -13.28 -6.18
N GLY A 67 -2.14 -14.29 -6.22
CA GLY A 67 -2.52 -15.01 -7.45
C GLY A 67 -1.37 -15.73 -8.15
N ASN A 68 -1.69 -16.26 -9.34
CA ASN A 68 -0.74 -16.98 -10.17
C ASN A 68 0.38 -16.09 -10.74
N ARG A 69 0.10 -14.80 -10.91
CA ARG A 69 1.09 -13.80 -11.37
C ARG A 69 2.03 -13.33 -10.26
N LYS A 70 1.85 -13.82 -9.03
CA LYS A 70 2.69 -13.46 -7.87
C LYS A 70 2.87 -11.96 -7.71
N THR A 71 1.76 -11.22 -7.73
CA THR A 71 1.77 -9.77 -7.64
C THR A 71 1.77 -9.26 -6.20
N ILE A 72 2.29 -8.05 -5.99
CA ILE A 72 2.33 -7.32 -4.73
C ILE A 72 1.96 -5.86 -4.98
N GLY A 73 1.28 -5.23 -4.01
CA GLY A 73 1.12 -3.79 -4.00
C GLY A 73 2.40 -3.09 -3.55
N VAL A 74 2.75 -1.99 -4.21
CA VAL A 74 3.87 -1.12 -3.83
C VAL A 74 3.38 0.31 -3.69
N ARG A 75 3.83 0.99 -2.64
CA ARG A 75 3.49 2.38 -2.35
C ARG A 75 4.70 3.15 -1.84
N VAL A 76 4.90 4.36 -2.36
CA VAL A 76 5.81 5.38 -1.82
C VAL A 76 4.96 6.58 -1.39
N SER A 77 4.79 6.74 -0.08
CA SER A 77 3.94 7.79 0.50
C SER A 77 4.66 9.12 0.56
N SER A 78 3.95 10.23 0.33
CA SER A 78 4.44 11.59 0.60
C SER A 78 4.21 12.04 2.05
N ASN A 79 3.56 11.23 2.88
CA ASN A 79 3.30 11.56 4.28
C ASN A 79 4.59 11.55 5.10
N ALA A 80 4.92 12.66 5.75
CA ALA A 80 6.17 12.85 6.49
C ALA A 80 6.34 11.85 7.64
N ILE A 81 5.26 11.50 8.36
CA ILE A 81 5.31 10.52 9.47
C ILE A 81 5.66 9.14 8.92
N VAL A 82 5.03 8.73 7.83
CA VAL A 82 5.33 7.45 7.18
C VAL A 82 6.77 7.39 6.69
N GLN A 83 7.26 8.50 6.10
CA GLN A 83 8.65 8.59 5.63
C GLN A 83 9.65 8.50 6.79
N SER A 84 9.39 9.19 7.90
CA SER A 84 10.25 9.12 9.10
C SER A 84 10.31 7.69 9.66
N ILE A 85 9.17 7.00 9.75
CA ILE A 85 9.13 5.61 10.22
C ILE A 85 9.93 4.68 9.30
N LEU A 86 9.79 4.82 7.98
CA LEU A 86 10.52 4.02 7.00
C LEU A 86 12.03 4.32 7.03
N GLU A 87 12.39 5.57 7.31
CA GLU A 87 13.79 6.00 7.47
C GLU A 87 14.45 5.34 8.68
N ASP A 88 13.75 5.34 9.83
CA ASP A 88 14.26 4.75 11.06
C ASP A 88 14.33 3.22 10.98
N LEU A 89 13.33 2.57 10.36
CA LEU A 89 13.28 1.12 10.23
C LEU A 89 14.27 0.57 9.21
N MET A 90 14.58 1.34 8.17
CA MET A 90 15.38 0.92 7.00
C MET A 90 14.86 -0.34 6.30
N GLU A 91 13.59 -0.71 6.53
CA GLU A 91 12.92 -1.87 5.97
C GLU A 91 11.51 -1.48 5.48
N PRO A 92 10.95 -2.18 4.48
CA PRO A 92 9.60 -1.94 4.03
C PRO A 92 8.56 -2.35 5.08
N ILE A 93 7.45 -1.62 5.12
CA ILE A 93 6.33 -1.92 5.99
C ILE A 93 5.20 -2.57 5.19
N MET A 94 4.77 -3.76 5.59
CA MET A 94 3.56 -4.36 5.04
C MET A 94 2.32 -3.61 5.54
N SER A 95 1.47 -3.20 4.64
CA SER A 95 0.28 -2.41 4.95
C SER A 95 -0.97 -2.87 4.21
N VAL A 96 -2.11 -2.46 4.73
CA VAL A 96 -3.42 -2.54 4.07
C VAL A 96 -4.22 -1.28 4.40
N SER A 97 -5.11 -0.87 3.51
CA SER A 97 -6.02 0.23 3.79
C SER A 97 -6.96 -0.12 4.96
N LEU A 98 -7.17 0.82 5.89
CA LEU A 98 -8.13 0.67 6.97
C LEU A 98 -9.55 1.00 6.47
N ILE A 99 -10.15 0.07 5.72
CA ILE A 99 -11.51 0.18 5.20
C ILE A 99 -12.33 -0.93 5.84
N MET A 100 -13.31 -0.60 6.68
CA MET A 100 -14.18 -1.55 7.35
C MET A 100 -15.64 -1.18 7.11
N LYS A 101 -16.46 -2.18 6.73
CA LYS A 101 -17.88 -1.95 6.45
C LYS A 101 -18.60 -1.40 7.69
N GLY A 102 -19.26 -0.25 7.53
CA GLY A 102 -20.02 0.40 8.59
C GLY A 102 -19.19 1.29 9.52
N TYR A 103 -17.90 1.49 9.21
CA TYR A 103 -17.01 2.37 9.97
C TYR A 103 -16.29 3.36 9.06
N GLU A 104 -16.16 4.57 9.55
CA GLU A 104 -15.29 5.61 8.96
C GLU A 104 -14.28 6.05 10.02
N PHE A 105 -13.04 6.29 9.60
CA PHE A 105 -11.92 6.61 10.49
C PHE A 105 -11.30 7.93 10.03
N TYR A 106 -11.56 8.99 10.77
CA TYR A 106 -11.01 10.34 10.51
C TYR A 106 -9.90 10.72 11.48
N HIS A 107 -9.89 10.10 12.67
CA HIS A 107 -8.94 10.39 13.74
C HIS A 107 -8.47 9.10 14.41
N GLY A 108 -7.33 9.15 15.07
CA GLY A 108 -6.82 8.02 15.85
C GLY A 108 -7.79 7.55 16.93
N ASN A 109 -8.61 8.44 17.48
CA ASN A 109 -9.63 8.08 18.46
C ASN A 109 -10.75 7.18 17.89
N ASP A 110 -11.12 7.36 16.61
CA ASP A 110 -12.10 6.48 15.94
C ASP A 110 -11.53 5.05 15.84
N VAL A 111 -10.25 4.96 15.46
CA VAL A 111 -9.50 3.70 15.41
C VAL A 111 -9.45 3.05 16.78
N LYS A 112 -9.11 3.82 17.82
CA LYS A 112 -9.04 3.36 19.21
C LYS A 112 -10.38 2.78 19.66
N THR A 113 -11.48 3.47 19.39
CA THR A 113 -12.83 3.04 19.78
C THR A 113 -13.17 1.67 19.19
N VAL A 114 -12.80 1.41 17.94
CA VAL A 114 -13.20 0.19 17.22
C VAL A 114 -12.18 -0.94 17.40
N LEU A 115 -10.89 -0.63 17.48
CA LEU A 115 -9.80 -1.61 17.37
C LEU A 115 -8.90 -1.72 18.61
N ASN A 116 -9.20 -1.02 19.69
CA ASN A 116 -8.33 -0.88 20.89
C ASN A 116 -7.70 -2.20 21.39
N ASN A 117 -8.48 -3.29 21.37
CA ASN A 117 -8.02 -4.61 21.85
C ASN A 117 -7.39 -5.47 20.73
N SER A 118 -7.27 -4.95 19.52
CA SER A 118 -6.84 -5.70 18.33
C SER A 118 -5.51 -5.22 17.76
N ILE A 119 -5.07 -4.03 18.17
CA ILE A 119 -3.85 -3.37 17.68
C ILE A 119 -2.97 -2.96 18.86
N ASP A 120 -1.67 -2.84 18.64
CA ASP A 120 -0.69 -2.58 19.70
C ASP A 120 -0.37 -1.07 19.80
N LEU A 121 -0.45 -0.33 18.69
CA LEU A 121 -0.07 1.08 18.62
C LEU A 121 -0.96 1.83 17.62
N ILE A 122 -1.30 3.06 17.95
CA ILE A 122 -1.93 4.04 17.06
C ILE A 122 -1.00 5.23 16.95
N ILE A 123 -0.64 5.59 15.71
CA ILE A 123 0.07 6.82 15.41
C ILE A 123 -0.96 7.80 14.87
N ASP A 124 -1.34 8.76 15.70
CA ASP A 124 -2.36 9.75 15.39
C ASP A 124 -1.72 11.00 14.80
N SER A 125 -2.02 11.32 13.56
CA SER A 125 -1.56 12.52 12.85
C SER A 125 -2.64 13.62 12.80
N GLY A 126 -3.69 13.50 13.60
CA GLY A 126 -4.87 14.38 13.55
C GLY A 126 -5.87 13.91 12.51
N HIS A 127 -6.56 14.86 11.88
CA HIS A 127 -7.58 14.54 10.88
C HIS A 127 -6.97 13.87 9.64
N CYS A 128 -7.47 12.67 9.32
CA CYS A 128 -7.05 11.89 8.18
C CYS A 128 -8.27 11.55 7.32
N PRO A 129 -8.45 12.18 6.15
CA PRO A 129 -9.57 11.88 5.26
C PRO A 129 -9.57 10.41 4.86
N PRO A 130 -10.74 9.73 4.78
CA PRO A 130 -10.82 8.30 4.47
C PRO A 130 -10.63 7.99 2.98
N GLU A 131 -10.20 8.97 2.19
CA GLU A 131 -10.01 8.80 0.76
C GLU A 131 -8.87 7.81 0.46
N PRO A 132 -9.17 6.69 -0.22
CA PRO A 132 -8.17 5.68 -0.52
C PRO A 132 -7.23 6.13 -1.64
N THR A 133 -6.08 5.46 -1.76
CA THR A 133 -5.16 5.66 -2.87
C THR A 133 -5.77 5.22 -4.20
N THR A 134 -5.35 5.83 -5.30
CA THR A 134 -5.54 5.30 -6.64
C THR A 134 -4.72 4.02 -6.80
N VAL A 135 -5.34 2.95 -7.33
CA VAL A 135 -4.70 1.63 -7.51
C VAL A 135 -4.55 1.33 -8.99
N ILE A 136 -3.32 1.07 -9.40
CA ILE A 136 -2.94 0.86 -10.79
C ILE A 136 -2.17 -0.45 -10.93
N ASP A 137 -2.67 -1.37 -11.75
CA ASP A 137 -1.96 -2.61 -12.09
C ASP A 137 -1.09 -2.36 -13.33
N ILE A 138 0.21 -2.55 -13.15
CA ILE A 138 1.23 -2.51 -14.21
C ILE A 138 2.08 -3.79 -14.18
N SER A 139 1.54 -4.86 -13.62
CA SER A 139 2.20 -6.17 -13.55
C SER A 139 2.27 -6.88 -14.92
N ALA A 140 1.52 -6.38 -15.89
CA ALA A 140 1.56 -6.75 -17.30
C ALA A 140 2.09 -5.59 -18.15
N ASN A 141 1.99 -5.69 -19.47
CA ASN A 141 2.44 -4.62 -20.38
C ASN A 141 1.50 -3.42 -20.42
N ASP A 142 0.24 -3.61 -20.01
CA ASP A 142 -0.79 -2.59 -20.03
C ASP A 142 -0.96 -1.92 -18.67
N ILE A 143 -1.37 -0.66 -18.67
CA ILE A 143 -1.74 0.09 -17.46
C ILE A 143 -3.24 -0.12 -17.23
N LEU A 144 -3.59 -0.73 -16.10
CA LEU A 144 -4.98 -0.96 -15.72
C LEU A 144 -5.30 -0.24 -14.41
N VAL A 145 -6.21 0.73 -14.46
CA VAL A 145 -6.73 1.40 -13.26
C VAL A 145 -7.74 0.49 -12.57
N LEU A 146 -7.39 -0.04 -11.40
CA LEU A 146 -8.26 -0.91 -10.61
C LEU A 146 -9.18 -0.13 -9.68
N ARG A 147 -8.74 1.03 -9.24
CA ARG A 147 -9.51 1.95 -8.38
C ARG A 147 -9.01 3.37 -8.57
N GLU A 148 -9.93 4.29 -8.80
CA GLU A 148 -9.68 5.72 -8.69
C GLU A 148 -9.80 6.15 -7.23
N GLY A 149 -8.93 7.05 -6.77
CA GLY A 149 -8.86 7.59 -5.41
C GLY A 149 -8.11 8.92 -5.42
N ALA A 150 -7.43 9.26 -4.34
CA ALA A 150 -6.76 10.54 -4.16
C ALA A 150 -5.65 10.86 -5.18
N GLY A 151 -5.09 9.86 -5.86
CA GLY A 151 -4.08 10.08 -6.91
C GLY A 151 -4.72 10.46 -8.24
N SER A 152 -4.29 11.57 -8.86
CA SER A 152 -4.78 12.02 -10.18
C SER A 152 -4.45 11.02 -11.28
N LEU A 153 -5.34 10.89 -12.26
CA LEU A 153 -5.17 10.03 -13.45
C LEU A 153 -4.78 10.81 -14.73
N GLU A 154 -4.41 12.08 -14.61
CA GLU A 154 -4.06 12.93 -15.77
C GLU A 154 -2.92 12.37 -16.64
N PHE A 155 -2.11 11.47 -16.09
CA PHE A 155 -1.00 10.84 -16.82
C PHE A 155 -1.43 9.61 -17.64
N VAL A 156 -2.66 9.14 -17.50
CA VAL A 156 -3.21 7.97 -18.22
C VAL A 156 -3.78 8.35 -19.58
N ASN A 157 -3.95 9.66 -19.83
CA ASN A 157 -4.46 10.23 -21.09
C ASN A 157 -3.36 10.46 -22.12
#